data_5d6aabd5a6027bfe71a263b76bf12470
#
_entry.id   5d6aabd5a6027bfe71a263b76bf12470
#
_cell.length_a   1.000
_cell.length_b   1.000
_cell.length_c   1.000
_cell.angle_alpha   90.00
_cell.angle_beta   90.00
_cell.angle_gamma   90.00
#
_symmetry.space_group_name_H-M   'P 1'
#
loop_
_entity.id
_entity.type
_entity.pdbx_description
1 polymer ?
#
loop_
_entity_poly.entity_id
_entity_poly.type
_entity_poly.pdbx_seq_one_letter_code
_entity_poly.pdbx_strand_id
1 'polypeptide(L)'
;MELREKILEGTIQAFNKKGLKFTMDDVAKTLGMSKKTIYTVFRDKESMFYALVDYMFDRIKESEQRIVENESLTTLEKIRQILGVMPEGYRNVDFHLLYQLKDKYPAVYRQVEQRLETGWTETIALLEQGMKEGCIRQISIPLVKMMLESTLEQFFQRDILIQNKITYQDALEEVVRILMDGIVVHD
;
A
#
# COMPACT_ATOMS: atom_id res chain seq x y z
N MET A 1 -13.07 9.73 14.27
CA MET A 1 -11.80 10.01 13.52
C MET A 1 -11.06 11.12 14.23
N GLU A 2 -9.86 10.84 14.67
CA GLU A 2 -9.01 11.82 15.37
C GLU A 2 -8.56 12.96 14.43
N LEU A 3 -8.23 14.11 14.99
CA LEU A 3 -7.76 15.27 14.21
C LEU A 3 -6.56 14.93 13.32
N ARG A 4 -5.63 14.12 13.85
CA ARG A 4 -4.43 13.66 13.13
C ARG A 4 -4.80 12.86 11.87
N GLU A 5 -5.67 11.87 11.99
CA GLU A 5 -6.15 11.05 10.87
C GLU A 5 -6.86 11.89 9.82
N LYS A 6 -7.74 12.80 10.26
CA LYS A 6 -8.44 13.71 9.36
C LYS A 6 -7.47 14.56 8.53
N ILE A 7 -6.37 15.04 9.15
CA ILE A 7 -5.34 15.79 8.43
C ILE A 7 -4.60 14.90 7.44
N LEU A 8 -4.28 13.66 7.80
CA LEU A 8 -3.62 12.71 6.89
C LEU A 8 -4.49 12.37 5.68
N GLU A 9 -5.79 12.15 5.85
CA GLU A 9 -6.72 11.94 4.74
C GLU A 9 -6.82 13.16 3.82
N GLY A 10 -6.89 14.36 4.37
CA GLY A 10 -6.83 15.60 3.60
C GLY A 10 -5.50 15.78 2.88
N THR A 11 -4.41 15.25 3.47
CA THR A 11 -3.09 15.26 2.84
C THR A 11 -3.05 14.33 1.63
N ILE A 12 -3.65 13.14 1.69
CA ILE A 12 -3.79 12.23 0.54
C ILE A 12 -4.52 12.94 -0.60
N GLN A 13 -5.63 13.62 -0.31
CA GLN A 13 -6.40 14.36 -1.32
C GLN A 13 -5.59 15.50 -1.95
N ALA A 14 -4.84 16.27 -1.15
CA ALA A 14 -3.99 17.35 -1.63
C ALA A 14 -2.82 16.81 -2.47
N PHE A 15 -2.23 15.68 -2.05
CA PHE A 15 -1.17 14.98 -2.74
C PHE A 15 -1.63 14.46 -4.11
N ASN A 16 -2.78 13.80 -4.18
CA ASN A 16 -3.34 13.32 -5.45
C ASN A 16 -3.61 14.45 -6.45
N LYS A 17 -3.97 15.65 -5.96
CA LYS A 17 -4.25 16.80 -6.83
C LYS A 17 -3.00 17.52 -7.32
N LYS A 18 -1.95 17.61 -6.50
CA LYS A 18 -0.80 18.51 -6.73
C LYS A 18 0.56 17.82 -6.66
N GLY A 19 0.57 16.51 -6.41
CA GLY A 19 1.82 15.77 -6.16
C GLY A 19 2.61 16.41 -5.02
N LEU A 20 3.93 16.37 -5.09
CA LEU A 20 4.81 16.99 -4.09
C LEU A 20 4.74 18.51 -4.01
N LYS A 21 4.00 19.18 -4.90
CA LYS A 21 3.86 20.64 -4.90
C LYS A 21 2.78 21.14 -3.94
N PHE A 22 1.95 20.26 -3.35
CA PHE A 22 0.97 20.71 -2.37
C PHE A 22 1.64 21.38 -1.17
N THR A 23 0.92 22.27 -0.51
CA THR A 23 1.37 23.02 0.67
C THR A 23 0.50 22.70 1.88
N MET A 24 0.97 23.05 3.09
CA MET A 24 0.16 22.95 4.31
C MET A 24 -1.14 23.77 4.22
N ASP A 25 -1.11 24.87 3.45
CA ASP A 25 -2.29 25.68 3.17
C ASP A 25 -3.32 24.95 2.27
N ASP A 26 -2.84 24.15 1.32
CA ASP A 26 -3.72 23.32 0.48
C ASP A 26 -4.45 22.27 1.31
N VAL A 27 -3.76 21.60 2.24
CA VAL A 27 -4.38 20.65 3.17
C VAL A 27 -5.41 21.35 4.04
N ALA A 28 -5.07 22.51 4.60
CA ALA A 28 -5.99 23.29 5.42
C ALA A 28 -7.26 23.68 4.65
N LYS A 29 -7.11 24.14 3.40
CA LYS A 29 -8.24 24.49 2.52
C LYS A 29 -9.09 23.26 2.18
N THR A 30 -8.48 22.12 1.87
CA THR A 30 -9.19 20.86 1.58
C THR A 30 -10.08 20.43 2.74
N LEU A 31 -9.63 20.67 3.97
CA LEU A 31 -10.34 20.28 5.19
C LEU A 31 -11.23 21.37 5.79
N GLY A 32 -11.23 22.59 5.22
CA GLY A 32 -11.94 23.73 5.82
C GLY A 32 -11.38 24.13 7.20
N MET A 33 -10.08 23.92 7.41
CA MET A 33 -9.38 24.21 8.69
C MET A 33 -8.42 25.39 8.55
N SER A 34 -8.03 25.97 9.69
CA SER A 34 -6.95 26.95 9.69
C SER A 34 -5.59 26.26 9.51
N LYS A 35 -4.66 26.94 8.83
CA LYS A 35 -3.27 26.48 8.71
C LYS A 35 -2.62 26.29 10.11
N LYS A 36 -2.99 27.15 11.07
CA LYS A 36 -2.54 27.02 12.46
C LYS A 36 -2.95 25.67 13.07
N THR A 37 -4.17 25.21 12.80
CA THR A 37 -4.65 23.87 13.23
C THR A 37 -3.78 22.76 12.69
N ILE A 38 -3.39 22.80 11.40
CA ILE A 38 -2.49 21.80 10.82
C ILE A 38 -1.15 21.79 11.56
N TYR A 39 -0.57 22.97 11.83
CA TYR A 39 0.72 23.09 12.53
C TYR A 39 0.69 22.69 14.01
N THR A 40 -0.48 22.57 14.65
CA THR A 40 -0.57 22.00 16.00
C THR A 40 -0.30 20.49 16.02
N VAL A 41 -0.48 19.80 14.87
CA VAL A 41 -0.32 18.35 14.74
C VAL A 41 0.98 17.99 14.02
N PHE A 42 1.34 18.73 12.96
CA PHE A 42 2.51 18.48 12.14
C PHE A 42 3.39 19.72 12.06
N ARG A 43 4.62 19.61 12.53
CA ARG A 43 5.59 20.72 12.54
C ARG A 43 5.90 21.24 11.13
N ASP A 44 6.03 20.34 10.18
CA ASP A 44 6.41 20.60 8.80
C ASP A 44 5.86 19.52 7.87
N LYS A 45 6.08 19.69 6.58
CA LYS A 45 5.61 18.78 5.55
C LYS A 45 6.32 17.43 5.57
N GLU A 46 7.59 17.38 5.97
CA GLU A 46 8.35 16.14 6.06
C GLU A 46 7.79 15.25 7.18
N SER A 47 7.56 15.81 8.37
CA SER A 47 6.93 15.08 9.48
C SER A 47 5.51 14.60 9.14
N MET A 48 4.79 15.36 8.32
CA MET A 48 3.48 14.95 7.80
C MET A 48 3.61 13.77 6.84
N PHE A 49 4.62 13.75 5.95
CA PHE A 49 4.86 12.61 5.05
C PHE A 49 5.27 11.35 5.81
N TYR A 50 6.12 11.46 6.83
CA TYR A 50 6.44 10.32 7.70
C TYR A 50 5.18 9.69 8.28
N ALA A 51 4.34 10.52 8.88
CA ALA A 51 3.09 10.05 9.46
C ALA A 51 2.12 9.51 8.41
N LEU A 52 2.12 10.07 7.20
CA LEU A 52 1.28 9.60 6.10
C LEU A 52 1.67 8.21 5.63
N VAL A 53 2.98 7.94 5.48
CA VAL A 53 3.47 6.60 5.11
C VAL A 53 3.03 5.58 6.16
N ASP A 54 3.28 5.83 7.45
CA ASP A 54 2.83 4.91 8.51
C ASP A 54 1.32 4.70 8.46
N TYR A 55 0.54 5.77 8.38
CA TYR A 55 -0.92 5.71 8.32
C TYR A 55 -1.42 4.85 7.16
N MET A 56 -0.83 5.00 5.97
CA MET A 56 -1.22 4.22 4.80
C MET A 56 -0.90 2.73 4.97
N PHE A 57 0.29 2.40 5.43
CA PHE A 57 0.68 1.00 5.66
C PHE A 57 -0.09 0.36 6.82
N ASP A 58 -0.36 1.10 7.89
CA ASP A 58 -1.15 0.58 9.02
C ASP A 58 -2.59 0.25 8.59
N ARG A 59 -3.20 1.06 7.71
CA ARG A 59 -4.52 0.76 7.14
C ARG A 59 -4.51 -0.48 6.24
N ILE A 60 -3.39 -0.73 5.52
CA ILE A 60 -3.20 -1.99 4.78
C ILE A 60 -3.16 -3.15 5.78
N LYS A 61 -2.37 -3.04 6.86
CA LYS A 61 -2.27 -4.07 7.90
C LYS A 61 -3.59 -4.36 8.61
N GLU A 62 -4.39 -3.35 8.92
CA GLU A 62 -5.74 -3.52 9.44
C GLU A 62 -6.65 -4.30 8.46
N SER A 63 -6.46 -4.09 7.16
CA SER A 63 -7.22 -4.81 6.14
C SER A 63 -6.74 -6.25 5.99
N GLU A 64 -5.44 -6.49 6.05
CA GLU A 64 -4.87 -7.85 6.11
C GLU A 64 -5.38 -8.62 7.33
N GLN A 65 -5.38 -8.01 8.51
CA GLN A 65 -5.87 -8.65 9.73
C GLN A 65 -7.34 -9.07 9.60
N ARG A 66 -8.18 -8.21 9.03
CA ARG A 66 -9.60 -8.54 8.78
C ARG A 66 -9.76 -9.73 7.84
N ILE A 67 -8.88 -9.88 6.84
CA ILE A 67 -8.89 -11.04 5.94
C ILE A 67 -8.49 -12.31 6.71
N VAL A 68 -7.41 -12.24 7.49
CA VAL A 68 -6.92 -13.38 8.29
C VAL A 68 -7.97 -13.87 9.29
N GLU A 69 -8.63 -12.94 9.99
CA GLU A 69 -9.65 -13.25 11.02
C GLU A 69 -11.00 -13.69 10.43
N ASN A 70 -11.23 -13.53 9.14
CA ASN A 70 -12.50 -13.90 8.51
C ASN A 70 -12.64 -15.43 8.38
N GLU A 71 -13.38 -16.04 9.30
CA GLU A 71 -13.63 -17.49 9.32
C GLU A 71 -14.48 -18.00 8.14
N SER A 72 -15.18 -17.11 7.42
CA SER A 72 -15.99 -17.50 6.25
C SER A 72 -15.16 -17.74 4.99
N LEU A 73 -13.88 -17.34 4.98
CA LEU A 73 -12.98 -17.49 3.86
C LEU A 73 -12.13 -18.75 4.01
N THR A 74 -11.99 -19.50 2.91
CA THR A 74 -11.00 -20.57 2.78
C THR A 74 -9.57 -19.99 2.78
N THR A 75 -8.58 -20.82 3.08
CA THR A 75 -7.17 -20.41 3.03
C THR A 75 -6.78 -19.87 1.66
N LEU A 76 -7.27 -20.48 0.58
CA LEU A 76 -7.02 -20.02 -0.79
C LEU A 76 -7.61 -18.63 -1.07
N GLU A 77 -8.83 -18.37 -0.59
CA GLU A 77 -9.46 -17.05 -0.71
C GLU A 77 -8.72 -15.99 0.11
N LYS A 78 -8.28 -16.35 1.33
CA LYS A 78 -7.45 -15.46 2.15
C LYS A 78 -6.14 -15.11 1.47
N ILE A 79 -5.41 -16.10 0.90
CA ILE A 79 -4.18 -15.87 0.14
C ILE A 79 -4.43 -14.89 -1.02
N ARG A 80 -5.47 -15.14 -1.81
CA ARG A 80 -5.82 -14.27 -2.95
C ARG A 80 -6.12 -12.84 -2.49
N GLN A 81 -6.88 -12.67 -1.43
CA GLN A 81 -7.27 -11.34 -0.94
C GLN A 81 -6.11 -10.59 -0.28
N ILE A 82 -5.26 -11.27 0.49
CA ILE A 82 -4.14 -10.61 1.19
C ILE A 82 -3.06 -10.13 0.22
N LEU A 83 -2.79 -10.88 -0.85
CA LEU A 83 -1.82 -10.50 -1.89
C LEU A 83 -2.26 -9.27 -2.69
N GLY A 84 -3.56 -9.07 -2.84
CA GLY A 84 -4.15 -7.93 -3.57
C GLY A 84 -4.75 -6.86 -2.65
N VAL A 85 -4.46 -6.91 -1.36
CA VAL A 85 -5.12 -6.01 -0.40
C VAL A 85 -4.79 -4.55 -0.68
N MET A 86 -5.85 -3.77 -0.89
CA MET A 86 -5.78 -2.32 -1.08
C MET A 86 -6.98 -1.68 -0.39
N PRO A 87 -6.78 -0.86 0.65
CA PRO A 87 -7.86 -0.13 1.27
C PRO A 87 -8.61 0.75 0.26
N GLU A 88 -9.93 0.79 0.35
CA GLU A 88 -10.79 1.48 -0.63
C GLU A 88 -10.39 2.95 -0.85
N GLY A 89 -9.98 3.63 0.23
CA GLY A 89 -9.50 5.02 0.18
C GLY A 89 -8.23 5.24 -0.64
N TYR A 90 -7.48 4.17 -1.00
CA TYR A 90 -6.20 4.27 -1.70
C TYR A 90 -6.25 3.86 -3.17
N ARG A 91 -7.41 3.42 -3.66
CA ARG A 91 -7.59 2.98 -5.05
C ARG A 91 -7.19 4.02 -6.09
N ASN A 92 -7.36 5.30 -5.75
CA ASN A 92 -7.03 6.43 -6.62
C ASN A 92 -5.73 7.14 -6.24
N VAL A 93 -4.90 6.56 -5.36
CA VAL A 93 -3.60 7.14 -5.04
C VAL A 93 -2.63 6.87 -6.18
N ASP A 94 -2.01 7.92 -6.69
CA ASP A 94 -0.92 7.78 -7.65
C ASP A 94 0.37 7.42 -6.91
N PHE A 95 0.64 6.15 -6.81
CA PHE A 95 1.82 5.62 -6.11
C PHE A 95 3.14 5.98 -6.80
N HIS A 96 3.14 6.32 -8.10
CA HIS A 96 4.33 6.86 -8.76
C HIS A 96 4.80 8.17 -8.11
N LEU A 97 3.85 8.96 -7.57
CA LEU A 97 4.21 10.17 -6.83
C LEU A 97 5.02 9.88 -5.55
N LEU A 98 4.89 8.69 -4.96
CA LEU A 98 5.70 8.29 -3.81
C LEU A 98 7.18 8.12 -4.18
N TYR A 99 7.47 7.69 -5.41
CA TYR A 99 8.86 7.60 -5.88
C TYR A 99 9.54 8.96 -5.93
N GLN A 100 8.80 10.03 -6.22
CA GLN A 100 9.33 11.40 -6.22
C GLN A 100 9.81 11.86 -4.82
N LEU A 101 9.39 11.17 -3.74
CA LEU A 101 9.92 11.41 -2.39
C LEU A 101 11.40 11.10 -2.29
N LYS A 102 11.92 10.16 -3.10
CA LYS A 102 13.32 9.73 -3.10
C LYS A 102 14.29 10.89 -3.21
N ASP A 103 13.99 11.84 -4.09
CA ASP A 103 14.85 12.99 -4.33
C ASP A 103 14.66 14.10 -3.30
N LYS A 104 13.42 14.35 -2.87
CA LYS A 104 13.09 15.50 -2.03
C LYS A 104 13.05 15.18 -0.54
N TYR A 105 12.66 13.97 -0.18
CA TYR A 105 12.52 13.48 1.18
C TYR A 105 13.07 12.03 1.29
N PRO A 106 14.39 11.84 1.08
CA PRO A 106 14.97 10.49 0.97
C PRO A 106 14.79 9.65 2.23
N ALA A 107 14.67 10.29 3.40
CA ALA A 107 14.42 9.58 4.65
C ALA A 107 12.98 9.01 4.70
N VAL A 108 11.99 9.75 4.20
CA VAL A 108 10.60 9.27 4.08
C VAL A 108 10.52 8.13 3.05
N TYR A 109 11.25 8.23 1.94
CA TYR A 109 11.26 7.16 0.94
C TYR A 109 11.89 5.86 1.49
N ARG A 110 12.96 5.94 2.28
CA ARG A 110 13.51 4.76 2.98
C ARG A 110 12.50 4.10 3.92
N GLN A 111 11.62 4.88 4.54
CA GLN A 111 10.53 4.31 5.35
C GLN A 111 9.54 3.52 4.47
N VAL A 112 9.20 4.01 3.28
CA VAL A 112 8.36 3.26 2.32
C VAL A 112 9.03 1.92 1.97
N GLU A 113 10.32 1.93 1.62
CA GLU A 113 11.09 0.72 1.30
C GLU A 113 11.07 -0.27 2.49
N GLN A 114 11.37 0.22 3.70
CA GLN A 114 11.35 -0.61 4.91
C GLN A 114 9.97 -1.23 5.18
N ARG A 115 8.89 -0.47 5.02
CA ARG A 115 7.53 -0.99 5.23
C ARG A 115 7.16 -2.05 4.18
N LEU A 116 7.60 -1.91 2.94
CA LEU A 116 7.43 -2.93 1.90
C LEU A 116 8.18 -4.22 2.22
N GLU A 117 9.42 -4.13 2.70
CA GLU A 117 10.24 -5.30 3.05
C GLU A 117 9.72 -6.07 4.26
N THR A 118 9.18 -5.39 5.27
CA THR A 118 8.90 -6.00 6.59
C THR A 118 7.46 -6.46 6.76
N GLY A 119 6.56 -6.08 5.88
CA GLY A 119 5.12 -6.28 6.04
C GLY A 119 4.56 -7.66 5.66
N TRP A 120 5.32 -8.77 5.70
CA TRP A 120 4.94 -10.05 5.09
C TRP A 120 4.49 -11.15 6.04
N THR A 121 4.47 -10.91 7.34
CA THR A 121 4.25 -11.96 8.36
C THR A 121 2.95 -12.75 8.11
N GLU A 122 1.82 -12.07 7.96
CA GLU A 122 0.52 -12.72 7.77
C GLU A 122 0.43 -13.43 6.40
N THR A 123 0.97 -12.80 5.36
CA THR A 123 1.02 -13.38 4.02
C THR A 123 1.84 -14.66 3.99
N ILE A 124 3.02 -14.67 4.63
CA ILE A 124 3.89 -15.86 4.74
C ILE A 124 3.15 -16.98 5.48
N ALA A 125 2.53 -16.68 6.62
CA ALA A 125 1.77 -17.67 7.39
C ALA A 125 0.64 -18.30 6.57
N LEU A 126 -0.10 -17.52 5.79
CA LEU A 126 -1.15 -18.04 4.92
C LEU A 126 -0.59 -18.90 3.76
N LEU A 127 0.54 -18.53 3.16
CA LEU A 127 1.20 -19.34 2.13
C LEU A 127 1.69 -20.68 2.69
N GLU A 128 2.30 -20.68 3.88
CA GLU A 128 2.71 -21.90 4.58
C GLU A 128 1.50 -22.81 4.89
N GLN A 129 0.42 -22.23 5.36
CA GLN A 129 -0.82 -22.93 5.61
C GLN A 129 -1.39 -23.53 4.32
N GLY A 130 -1.45 -22.77 3.24
CA GLY A 130 -1.98 -23.23 1.95
C GLY A 130 -1.16 -24.38 1.34
N MET A 131 0.17 -24.37 1.49
CA MET A 131 1.03 -25.50 1.11
C MET A 131 0.74 -26.75 1.96
N LYS A 132 0.54 -26.56 3.28
CA LYS A 132 0.23 -27.66 4.21
C LYS A 132 -1.15 -28.28 3.93
N GLU A 133 -2.13 -27.47 3.59
CA GLU A 133 -3.48 -27.90 3.22
C GLU A 133 -3.55 -28.48 1.79
N GLY A 134 -2.53 -28.26 0.98
CA GLY A 134 -2.47 -28.73 -0.41
C GLY A 134 -3.31 -27.89 -1.39
N CYS A 135 -3.85 -26.75 -0.97
CA CYS A 135 -4.61 -25.86 -1.85
C CYS A 135 -3.71 -24.99 -2.75
N ILE A 136 -2.43 -24.86 -2.41
CA ILE A 136 -1.38 -24.36 -3.30
C ILE A 136 -0.22 -25.39 -3.37
N ARG A 137 0.48 -25.38 -4.50
CA ARG A 137 1.65 -26.23 -4.69
C ARG A 137 2.80 -25.83 -3.77
N GLN A 138 3.80 -26.70 -3.59
CA GLN A 138 5.03 -26.33 -2.90
C GLN A 138 5.77 -25.24 -3.68
N ILE A 139 6.00 -24.09 -3.03
CA ILE A 139 6.65 -22.91 -3.61
C ILE A 139 7.83 -22.47 -2.72
N SER A 140 8.77 -21.74 -3.31
CA SER A 140 9.77 -21.01 -2.53
C SER A 140 9.20 -19.66 -2.10
N ILE A 141 8.75 -19.56 -0.85
CA ILE A 141 8.18 -18.29 -0.30
C ILE A 141 9.13 -17.11 -0.48
N PRO A 142 10.47 -17.23 -0.24
CA PRO A 142 11.39 -16.12 -0.49
C PRO A 142 11.39 -15.64 -1.95
N LEU A 143 11.24 -16.56 -2.93
CA LEU A 143 11.17 -16.16 -4.33
C LEU A 143 9.85 -15.46 -4.67
N VAL A 144 8.72 -15.98 -4.17
CA VAL A 144 7.41 -15.34 -4.36
C VAL A 144 7.39 -13.94 -3.75
N LYS A 145 7.91 -13.80 -2.52
CA LYS A 145 8.06 -12.50 -1.86
C LYS A 145 8.90 -11.56 -2.72
N MET A 146 10.08 -11.97 -3.15
CA MET A 146 10.97 -11.17 -4.00
C MET A 146 10.30 -10.75 -5.32
N MET A 147 9.56 -11.66 -5.97
CA MET A 147 8.84 -11.34 -7.20
C MET A 147 7.80 -10.25 -6.98
N LEU A 148 7.01 -10.34 -5.91
CA LEU A 148 6.00 -9.33 -5.57
C LEU A 148 6.65 -8.00 -5.19
N GLU A 149 7.62 -7.99 -4.29
CA GLU A 149 8.34 -6.78 -3.87
C GLU A 149 8.93 -6.05 -5.07
N SER A 150 9.68 -6.78 -5.92
CA SER A 150 10.27 -6.19 -7.12
C SER A 150 9.22 -5.65 -8.09
N THR A 151 8.08 -6.32 -8.22
CA THR A 151 6.99 -5.85 -9.08
C THR A 151 6.38 -4.57 -8.54
N LEU A 152 6.08 -4.51 -7.24
CA LEU A 152 5.54 -3.32 -6.58
C LEU A 152 6.50 -2.13 -6.67
N GLU A 153 7.81 -2.38 -6.46
CA GLU A 153 8.84 -1.34 -6.65
C GLU A 153 8.85 -0.81 -8.08
N GLN A 154 8.74 -1.67 -9.10
CA GLN A 154 8.69 -1.23 -10.49
C GLN A 154 7.44 -0.39 -10.79
N PHE A 155 6.29 -0.67 -10.15
CA PHE A 155 5.09 0.16 -10.26
C PHE A 155 5.32 1.58 -9.73
N PHE A 156 6.16 1.74 -8.71
CA PHE A 156 6.51 3.06 -8.19
C PHE A 156 7.59 3.76 -9.01
N GLN A 157 8.60 3.02 -9.47
CA GLN A 157 9.80 3.58 -10.08
C GLN A 157 9.63 3.94 -11.55
N ARG A 158 8.71 3.30 -12.25
CA ARG A 158 8.54 3.45 -13.69
C ARG A 158 7.18 4.01 -14.07
N ASP A 159 7.15 4.75 -15.17
CA ASP A 159 5.92 5.27 -15.76
C ASP A 159 5.10 4.21 -16.52
N ILE A 160 5.42 2.93 -16.36
CA ILE A 160 4.82 1.86 -17.16
C ILE A 160 3.29 1.80 -17.02
N LEU A 161 2.78 2.01 -15.81
CA LEU A 161 1.33 2.03 -15.57
C LEU A 161 0.69 3.25 -16.24
N ILE A 162 1.31 4.43 -16.10
CA ILE A 162 0.82 5.69 -16.69
C ILE A 162 0.84 5.60 -18.22
N GLN A 163 1.94 5.14 -18.80
CA GLN A 163 2.08 5.00 -20.26
C GLN A 163 1.04 4.07 -20.87
N ASN A 164 0.64 3.02 -20.15
CA ASN A 164 -0.34 2.04 -20.59
C ASN A 164 -1.76 2.33 -20.07
N LYS A 165 -1.98 3.42 -19.33
CA LYS A 165 -3.27 3.80 -18.73
C LYS A 165 -3.85 2.72 -17.81
N ILE A 166 -2.99 2.03 -17.09
CA ILE A 166 -3.34 1.00 -16.11
C ILE A 166 -3.34 1.64 -14.72
N THR A 167 -4.39 1.45 -13.95
CA THR A 167 -4.35 1.89 -12.54
C THR A 167 -3.47 0.98 -11.71
N TYR A 168 -2.94 1.48 -10.61
CA TYR A 168 -2.16 0.64 -9.68
C TYR A 168 -2.97 -0.58 -9.21
N GLN A 169 -4.25 -0.40 -8.93
CA GLN A 169 -5.13 -1.47 -8.51
C GLN A 169 -5.29 -2.55 -9.58
N ASP A 170 -5.61 -2.16 -10.83
CA ASP A 170 -5.75 -3.12 -11.92
C ASP A 170 -4.46 -3.91 -12.15
N ALA A 171 -3.30 -3.23 -12.04
CA ALA A 171 -1.99 -3.87 -12.16
C ALA A 171 -1.74 -4.88 -11.03
N LEU A 172 -2.06 -4.53 -9.79
CA LEU A 172 -1.91 -5.40 -8.64
C LEU A 172 -2.83 -6.61 -8.75
N GLU A 173 -4.10 -6.41 -9.08
CA GLU A 173 -5.09 -7.48 -9.29
C GLU A 173 -4.64 -8.45 -10.38
N GLU A 174 -4.11 -7.95 -11.49
CA GLU A 174 -3.60 -8.78 -12.60
C GLU A 174 -2.37 -9.59 -12.18
N VAL A 175 -1.41 -8.98 -11.46
CA VAL A 175 -0.22 -9.67 -10.95
C VAL A 175 -0.62 -10.78 -9.97
N VAL A 176 -1.56 -10.49 -9.07
CA VAL A 176 -2.09 -11.48 -8.11
C VAL A 176 -2.79 -12.61 -8.86
N ARG A 177 -3.58 -12.31 -9.89
CA ARG A 177 -4.24 -13.33 -10.70
C ARG A 177 -3.24 -14.26 -11.36
N ILE A 178 -2.23 -13.72 -12.04
CA ILE A 178 -1.17 -14.49 -12.70
C ILE A 178 -0.43 -15.38 -11.69
N LEU A 179 -0.09 -14.82 -10.51
CA LEU A 179 0.59 -15.57 -9.46
C LEU A 179 -0.29 -16.72 -8.95
N MET A 180 -1.56 -16.42 -8.64
CA MET A 180 -2.50 -17.43 -8.12
C MET A 180 -2.73 -18.56 -9.12
N ASP A 181 -2.92 -18.25 -10.40
CA ASP A 181 -3.07 -19.25 -11.47
C ASP A 181 -1.81 -20.14 -11.58
N GLY A 182 -0.64 -19.61 -11.24
CA GLY A 182 0.62 -20.35 -11.23
C GLY A 182 0.87 -21.21 -9.99
N ILE A 183 0.22 -20.97 -8.87
CA ILE A 183 0.49 -21.67 -7.59
C ILE A 183 -0.67 -22.54 -7.09
N VAL A 184 -1.89 -22.27 -7.54
CA VAL A 184 -3.07 -23.08 -7.16
C VAL A 184 -2.93 -24.51 -7.69
N VAL A 185 -3.34 -25.49 -6.88
CA VAL A 185 -3.49 -26.88 -7.34
C VAL A 185 -4.80 -26.99 -8.10
N HIS A 186 -4.72 -27.40 -9.37
CA HIS A 186 -5.88 -27.71 -10.20
C HIS A 186 -6.05 -29.24 -10.20
N ASP A 187 -7.26 -29.71 -9.91
CA ASP A 187 -7.65 -31.12 -9.97
C ASP A 187 -7.61 -31.66 -11.42
#